data_3c71ce18ebad4c9ab6fd35f7c75bbdf4
#
_entry.id   3c71ce18ebad4c9ab6fd35f7c75bbdf4
#
_cell.length_a   1.000
_cell.length_b   1.000
_cell.length_c   1.000
_cell.angle_alpha   90.00
_cell.angle_beta   90.00
_cell.angle_gamma   90.00
#
_symmetry.space_group_name_H-M   'P 1'
#
loop_
_entity.id
_entity.type
_entity.pdbx_description
1 polymer ?
#
loop_
_entity_poly.entity_id
_entity_poly.type
_entity_poly.pdbx_seq_one_letter_code
_entity_poly.pdbx_strand_id
1 'polypeptide(L)'
;MDASPTPSMHDHRAQRANLEHQIETRQRQLGTDHPDLAQDLRDLGRLSHELGDMMDAQAQLERALALHTEALGPNHPEAATDINHIGLVLHDLGDLDGAHAAFERALAIDETALGHDHPSVARDANNLAGVLKDMGDGFSARQALDWALSIYTATLGAEHPTTKAVARNRAGLG
;
A
#
# COMPACT_ATOMS: atom_id res chain seq x y z
N MET A 1 0.29 1.87 -29.61
CA MET A 1 0.67 1.96 -28.20
C MET A 1 0.61 0.53 -27.68
N ASP A 2 1.79 -0.05 -27.56
CA ASP A 2 1.96 -1.44 -27.13
C ASP A 2 1.70 -1.50 -25.62
N ALA A 3 0.58 -2.07 -25.23
CA ALA A 3 0.31 -2.37 -23.83
C ALA A 3 1.22 -3.54 -23.46
N SER A 4 2.25 -3.29 -22.65
CA SER A 4 3.04 -4.37 -22.06
C SER A 4 2.10 -5.38 -21.42
N PRO A 5 2.25 -6.68 -21.70
CA PRO A 5 1.37 -7.69 -21.12
C PRO A 5 1.47 -7.64 -19.58
N THR A 6 0.34 -7.72 -18.89
CA THR A 6 0.32 -7.89 -17.44
C THR A 6 1.10 -9.16 -17.09
N PRO A 7 2.00 -9.11 -16.08
CA PRO A 7 2.79 -10.28 -15.69
C PRO A 7 1.87 -11.46 -15.35
N SER A 8 2.27 -12.65 -15.79
CA SER A 8 1.52 -13.88 -15.48
C SER A 8 1.80 -14.30 -14.02
N MET A 9 0.95 -15.16 -13.44
CA MET A 9 1.20 -15.78 -12.14
C MET A 9 2.54 -16.55 -12.09
N HIS A 10 2.99 -17.06 -13.23
CA HIS A 10 4.30 -17.70 -13.35
C HIS A 10 5.43 -16.68 -13.22
N ASP A 11 5.27 -15.50 -13.82
CA ASP A 11 6.27 -14.42 -13.76
C ASP A 11 6.38 -13.88 -12.32
N HIS A 12 5.25 -13.73 -11.61
CA HIS A 12 5.25 -13.31 -10.21
C HIS A 12 5.95 -14.32 -9.30
N ARG A 13 5.77 -15.64 -9.51
CA ARG A 13 6.49 -16.68 -8.74
C ARG A 13 7.99 -16.67 -9.00
N ALA A 14 8.40 -16.49 -10.24
CA ALA A 14 9.82 -16.38 -10.59
C ALA A 14 10.45 -15.12 -10.00
N GLN A 15 9.73 -14.00 -10.01
CA GLN A 15 10.15 -12.75 -9.41
C GLN A 15 10.28 -12.88 -7.88
N ARG A 16 9.33 -13.55 -7.22
CA ARG A 16 9.38 -13.84 -5.78
C ARG A 16 10.64 -14.64 -5.41
N ALA A 17 10.89 -15.75 -6.11
CA ALA A 17 12.06 -16.59 -5.85
C ALA A 17 13.38 -15.83 -6.03
N ASN A 18 13.47 -14.95 -7.03
CA ASN A 18 14.64 -14.09 -7.23
C ASN A 18 14.82 -13.09 -6.08
N LEU A 19 13.73 -12.47 -5.63
CA LEU A 19 13.75 -11.49 -4.54
C LEU A 19 14.12 -12.15 -3.20
N GLU A 20 13.58 -13.34 -2.91
CA GLU A 20 13.95 -14.16 -1.75
C GLU A 20 15.46 -14.44 -1.74
N HIS A 21 16.03 -14.86 -2.87
CA HIS A 21 17.46 -15.09 -3.00
C HIS A 21 18.32 -13.82 -2.80
N GLN A 22 17.84 -12.68 -3.32
CA GLN A 22 18.52 -11.38 -3.11
C GLN A 22 18.50 -10.99 -1.63
N ILE A 23 17.36 -11.14 -0.96
CA ILE A 23 17.21 -10.86 0.47
C ILE A 23 18.17 -11.75 1.29
N GLU A 24 18.16 -13.07 1.05
CA GLU A 24 19.09 -13.98 1.72
C GLU A 24 20.55 -13.60 1.55
N THR A 25 20.92 -13.21 0.34
CA THR A 25 22.31 -12.81 0.03
C THR A 25 22.68 -11.54 0.79
N ARG A 26 21.83 -10.52 0.81
CA ARG A 26 22.03 -9.28 1.57
C ARG A 26 22.07 -9.54 3.08
N GLN A 27 21.20 -10.40 3.60
CA GLN A 27 21.18 -10.78 5.03
C GLN A 27 22.49 -11.41 5.48
N ARG A 28 23.10 -12.26 4.65
CA ARG A 28 24.42 -12.85 4.94
C ARG A 28 25.54 -11.81 4.96
N GLN A 29 25.41 -10.75 4.16
CA GLN A 29 26.43 -9.69 4.04
C GLN A 29 26.30 -8.61 5.10
N LEU A 30 25.06 -8.19 5.41
CA LEU A 30 24.75 -7.01 6.19
C LEU A 30 24.18 -7.33 7.58
N GLY A 31 23.71 -8.55 7.78
CA GLY A 31 22.93 -8.94 8.95
C GLY A 31 21.41 -8.88 8.67
N THR A 32 20.64 -9.54 9.52
CA THR A 32 19.17 -9.72 9.34
C THR A 32 18.36 -8.45 9.54
N ASP A 33 18.90 -7.50 10.30
CA ASP A 33 18.17 -6.29 10.74
C ASP A 33 18.75 -5.01 10.09
N HIS A 34 19.45 -5.18 8.96
CA HIS A 34 20.04 -4.05 8.25
C HIS A 34 18.94 -3.24 7.53
N PRO A 35 18.91 -1.89 7.64
CA PRO A 35 17.89 -1.04 7.02
C PRO A 35 17.72 -1.24 5.51
N ASP A 36 18.78 -1.54 4.79
CA ASP A 36 18.76 -1.76 3.35
C ASP A 36 17.89 -2.96 2.91
N LEU A 37 17.47 -3.80 3.86
CA LEU A 37 16.55 -4.91 3.59
C LEU A 37 15.09 -4.46 3.55
N ALA A 38 14.77 -3.31 4.12
CA ALA A 38 13.37 -2.89 4.32
C ALA A 38 12.60 -2.80 3.00
N GLN A 39 13.20 -2.18 1.98
CA GLN A 39 12.56 -2.08 0.66
C GLN A 39 12.38 -3.45 -0.01
N ASP A 40 13.38 -4.31 0.05
CA ASP A 40 13.29 -5.66 -0.55
C ASP A 40 12.19 -6.49 0.15
N LEU A 41 12.07 -6.38 1.48
CA LEU A 41 11.04 -7.05 2.28
C LEU A 41 9.65 -6.51 1.95
N ARG A 42 9.47 -5.20 1.77
CA ARG A 42 8.23 -4.61 1.31
C ARG A 42 7.83 -5.15 -0.07
N ASP A 43 8.77 -5.18 -1.00
CA ASP A 43 8.53 -5.69 -2.35
C ASP A 43 8.16 -7.17 -2.34
N LEU A 44 8.81 -7.97 -1.48
CA LEU A 44 8.47 -9.37 -1.27
C LEU A 44 7.06 -9.51 -0.67
N GLY A 45 6.74 -8.75 0.37
CA GLY A 45 5.43 -8.75 1.01
C GLY A 45 4.30 -8.38 0.03
N ARG A 46 4.50 -7.33 -0.78
CA ARG A 46 3.56 -6.95 -1.82
C ARG A 46 3.36 -8.07 -2.85
N LEU A 47 4.43 -8.71 -3.29
CA LEU A 47 4.38 -9.80 -4.26
C LEU A 47 3.70 -11.05 -3.68
N SER A 48 3.96 -11.38 -2.40
CA SER A 48 3.28 -12.46 -1.68
C SER A 48 1.78 -12.18 -1.58
N HIS A 49 1.37 -10.93 -1.30
CA HIS A 49 -0.03 -10.50 -1.31
C HIS A 49 -0.69 -10.73 -2.69
N GLU A 50 -0.04 -10.30 -3.77
CA GLU A 50 -0.53 -10.52 -5.15
C GLU A 50 -0.66 -12.02 -5.51
N LEU A 51 0.16 -12.86 -4.90
CA LEU A 51 0.10 -14.33 -5.05
C LEU A 51 -0.94 -15.00 -4.13
N GLY A 52 -1.55 -14.26 -3.20
CA GLY A 52 -2.52 -14.77 -2.24
C GLY A 52 -1.91 -15.38 -0.97
N ASP A 53 -0.58 -15.28 -0.80
CA ASP A 53 0.12 -15.79 0.38
C ASP A 53 0.07 -14.76 1.53
N MET A 54 -1.14 -14.54 2.08
CA MET A 54 -1.44 -13.44 3.02
C MET A 54 -0.57 -13.45 4.28
N MET A 55 -0.30 -14.64 4.85
CA MET A 55 0.52 -14.77 6.07
C MET A 55 1.97 -14.37 5.82
N ASP A 56 2.53 -14.78 4.68
CA ASP A 56 3.87 -14.40 4.30
C ASP A 56 3.94 -12.89 3.95
N ALA A 57 2.94 -12.39 3.23
CA ALA A 57 2.82 -10.96 2.93
C ALA A 57 2.86 -10.12 4.21
N GLN A 58 2.02 -10.46 5.19
CA GLN A 58 1.97 -9.74 6.47
C GLN A 58 3.32 -9.79 7.19
N ALA A 59 3.93 -10.97 7.30
CA ALA A 59 5.21 -11.12 8.00
C ALA A 59 6.34 -10.29 7.37
N GLN A 60 6.43 -10.26 6.04
CA GLN A 60 7.45 -9.48 5.34
C GLN A 60 7.21 -7.97 5.48
N LEU A 61 5.95 -7.53 5.38
CA LEU A 61 5.58 -6.11 5.53
C LEU A 61 5.79 -5.59 6.96
N GLU A 62 5.44 -6.38 7.97
CA GLU A 62 5.69 -6.02 9.39
C GLU A 62 7.19 -5.89 9.66
N ARG A 63 8.00 -6.76 9.06
CA ARG A 63 9.45 -6.69 9.16
C ARG A 63 10.02 -5.46 8.43
N ALA A 64 9.52 -5.14 7.24
CA ALA A 64 9.87 -3.92 6.52
C ALA A 64 9.54 -2.67 7.35
N LEU A 65 8.32 -2.62 7.93
CA LEU A 65 7.88 -1.54 8.81
C LEU A 65 8.79 -1.37 10.03
N ALA A 66 9.22 -2.48 10.65
CA ALA A 66 10.12 -2.42 11.81
C ALA A 66 11.46 -1.77 11.42
N LEU A 67 12.06 -2.21 10.31
CA LEU A 67 13.34 -1.67 9.83
C LEU A 67 13.24 -0.19 9.40
N HIS A 68 12.18 0.18 8.66
CA HIS A 68 11.97 1.57 8.30
C HIS A 68 11.71 2.47 9.54
N THR A 69 10.93 1.96 10.49
CA THR A 69 10.66 2.69 11.74
C THR A 69 11.92 2.91 12.57
N GLU A 70 12.80 1.91 12.66
CA GLU A 70 14.08 2.02 13.36
C GLU A 70 15.03 3.00 12.67
N ALA A 71 15.12 2.93 11.34
CA ALA A 71 16.07 3.73 10.57
C ALA A 71 15.61 5.18 10.35
N LEU A 72 14.32 5.42 10.14
CA LEU A 72 13.78 6.69 9.66
C LEU A 72 12.79 7.34 10.64
N GLY A 73 12.34 6.59 11.63
CA GLY A 73 11.32 6.99 12.58
C GLY A 73 9.90 6.56 12.21
N PRO A 74 9.00 6.47 13.23
CA PRO A 74 7.66 5.90 13.06
C PRO A 74 6.70 6.77 12.23
N ASN A 75 7.05 8.02 11.99
CA ASN A 75 6.25 8.98 11.23
C ASN A 75 6.89 9.33 9.87
N HIS A 76 7.79 8.48 9.37
CA HIS A 76 8.36 8.67 8.05
C HIS A 76 7.43 8.12 6.95
N PRO A 77 7.34 8.73 5.75
CA PRO A 77 6.50 8.26 4.65
C PRO A 77 6.75 6.81 4.21
N GLU A 78 7.98 6.31 4.39
CA GLU A 78 8.27 4.90 4.13
C GLU A 78 7.53 3.97 5.10
N ALA A 79 7.44 4.35 6.40
CA ALA A 79 6.62 3.60 7.35
C ALA A 79 5.12 3.67 7.01
N ALA A 80 4.63 4.83 6.55
CA ALA A 80 3.24 4.96 6.07
C ALA A 80 2.98 4.04 4.87
N THR A 81 3.93 3.91 3.95
CA THR A 81 3.82 3.00 2.81
C THR A 81 3.74 1.54 3.25
N ASP A 82 4.55 1.11 4.22
CA ASP A 82 4.48 -0.26 4.77
C ASP A 82 3.15 -0.51 5.46
N ILE A 83 2.70 0.44 6.30
CA ILE A 83 1.41 0.36 7.00
C ILE A 83 0.26 0.28 6.01
N ASN A 84 0.31 1.04 4.91
CA ASN A 84 -0.70 0.98 3.85
C ASN A 84 -0.76 -0.42 3.22
N HIS A 85 0.38 -1.04 2.91
CA HIS A 85 0.39 -2.41 2.40
C HIS A 85 -0.10 -3.44 3.41
N ILE A 86 0.20 -3.29 4.71
CA ILE A 86 -0.37 -4.11 5.78
C ILE A 86 -1.89 -3.94 5.80
N GLY A 87 -2.40 -2.71 5.67
CA GLY A 87 -3.83 -2.43 5.59
C GLY A 87 -4.53 -3.17 4.44
N LEU A 88 -3.89 -3.25 3.26
CA LEU A 88 -4.42 -4.02 2.13
C LEU A 88 -4.51 -5.52 2.45
N VAL A 89 -3.49 -6.11 3.07
CA VAL A 89 -3.49 -7.51 3.48
C VAL A 89 -4.59 -7.78 4.51
N LEU A 90 -4.74 -6.92 5.52
CA LEU A 90 -5.78 -7.03 6.55
C LEU A 90 -7.18 -6.93 5.93
N HIS A 91 -7.38 -6.02 4.99
CA HIS A 91 -8.64 -5.87 4.26
C HIS A 91 -9.02 -7.17 3.52
N ASP A 92 -8.07 -7.75 2.78
CA ASP A 92 -8.31 -8.99 2.03
C ASP A 92 -8.48 -10.22 2.95
N LEU A 93 -7.94 -10.18 4.16
CA LEU A 93 -8.23 -11.16 5.23
C LEU A 93 -9.60 -10.96 5.90
N GLY A 94 -10.29 -9.83 5.62
CA GLY A 94 -11.57 -9.48 6.23
C GLY A 94 -11.46 -8.84 7.61
N ASP A 95 -10.26 -8.51 8.08
CA ASP A 95 -10.04 -7.71 9.29
C ASP A 95 -10.24 -6.23 8.97
N LEU A 96 -11.52 -5.83 8.87
CA LEU A 96 -11.90 -4.47 8.49
C LEU A 96 -11.47 -3.44 9.54
N ASP A 97 -11.53 -3.79 10.82
CA ASP A 97 -11.12 -2.87 11.91
C ASP A 97 -9.59 -2.63 11.88
N GLY A 98 -8.80 -3.69 11.69
CA GLY A 98 -7.36 -3.59 11.54
C GLY A 98 -6.95 -2.82 10.28
N ALA A 99 -7.62 -3.07 9.16
CA ALA A 99 -7.38 -2.36 7.91
C ALA A 99 -7.72 -0.87 8.03
N HIS A 100 -8.86 -0.53 8.65
CA HIS A 100 -9.26 0.84 8.91
C HIS A 100 -8.20 1.60 9.72
N ALA A 101 -7.78 1.02 10.86
CA ALA A 101 -6.76 1.63 11.71
C ALA A 101 -5.41 1.80 10.98
N ALA A 102 -5.02 0.83 10.14
CA ALA A 102 -3.81 0.92 9.34
C ALA A 102 -3.88 2.06 8.32
N PHE A 103 -4.98 2.18 7.56
CA PHE A 103 -5.12 3.25 6.57
C PHE A 103 -5.25 4.63 7.21
N GLU A 104 -5.96 4.79 8.32
CA GLU A 104 -5.99 6.06 9.07
C GLU A 104 -4.60 6.48 9.54
N ARG A 105 -3.81 5.53 10.05
CA ARG A 105 -2.44 5.80 10.49
C ARG A 105 -1.54 6.20 9.32
N ALA A 106 -1.59 5.48 8.20
CA ALA A 106 -0.81 5.81 7.01
C ALA A 106 -1.17 7.21 6.50
N LEU A 107 -2.47 7.50 6.37
CA LEU A 107 -3.01 8.79 5.95
C LEU A 107 -2.51 9.94 6.83
N ALA A 108 -2.57 9.81 8.16
CA ALA A 108 -2.12 10.82 9.10
C ALA A 108 -0.61 11.10 9.00
N ILE A 109 0.20 10.05 8.80
CA ILE A 109 1.65 10.19 8.60
C ILE A 109 1.93 10.93 7.29
N ASP A 110 1.35 10.47 6.17
CA ASP A 110 1.61 11.05 4.85
C ASP A 110 1.07 12.49 4.76
N GLU A 111 -0.09 12.79 5.33
CA GLU A 111 -0.63 14.16 5.39
C GLU A 111 0.30 15.09 6.17
N THR A 112 0.82 14.64 7.31
CA THR A 112 1.73 15.43 8.16
C THR A 112 3.09 15.65 7.49
N ALA A 113 3.65 14.61 6.86
CA ALA A 113 5.00 14.62 6.31
C ALA A 113 5.08 15.24 4.90
N LEU A 114 4.06 15.02 4.07
CA LEU A 114 4.07 15.36 2.64
C LEU A 114 3.09 16.48 2.28
N GLY A 115 2.15 16.79 3.19
CA GLY A 115 1.10 17.78 2.97
C GLY A 115 -0.19 17.19 2.40
N HIS A 116 -1.29 17.92 2.63
CA HIS A 116 -2.68 17.53 2.37
C HIS A 116 -2.97 17.11 0.91
N ASP A 117 -2.25 17.70 -0.04
CA ASP A 117 -2.48 17.52 -1.49
C ASP A 117 -1.49 16.54 -2.15
N HIS A 118 -0.75 15.76 -1.36
CA HIS A 118 0.22 14.81 -1.89
C HIS A 118 -0.46 13.55 -2.47
N PRO A 119 0.02 12.97 -3.59
CA PRO A 119 -0.56 11.74 -4.18
C PRO A 119 -0.62 10.53 -3.23
N SER A 120 0.32 10.41 -2.28
CA SER A 120 0.27 9.35 -1.26
C SER A 120 -0.96 9.49 -0.36
N VAL A 121 -1.32 10.73 0.03
CA VAL A 121 -2.53 11.03 0.80
C VAL A 121 -3.78 10.60 0.02
N ALA A 122 -3.82 10.85 -1.30
CA ALA A 122 -4.92 10.40 -2.14
C ALA A 122 -5.01 8.86 -2.24
N ARG A 123 -3.87 8.17 -2.27
CA ARG A 123 -3.81 6.70 -2.23
C ARG A 123 -4.41 6.17 -0.94
N ASP A 124 -3.98 6.71 0.20
CA ASP A 124 -4.41 6.27 1.52
C ASP A 124 -5.90 6.55 1.74
N ALA A 125 -6.37 7.74 1.34
CA ALA A 125 -7.78 8.10 1.39
C ALA A 125 -8.65 7.18 0.50
N ASN A 126 -8.19 6.82 -0.70
CA ASN A 126 -8.89 5.86 -1.56
C ASN A 126 -8.98 4.46 -0.92
N ASN A 127 -7.90 3.99 -0.29
CA ASN A 127 -7.89 2.69 0.37
C ASN A 127 -8.78 2.69 1.62
N LEU A 128 -8.70 3.74 2.42
CA LEU A 128 -9.60 3.95 3.57
C LEU A 128 -11.07 3.92 3.13
N ALA A 129 -11.39 4.56 2.01
CA ALA A 129 -12.76 4.56 1.48
C ALA A 129 -13.26 3.15 1.10
N GLY A 130 -12.38 2.28 0.62
CA GLY A 130 -12.69 0.88 0.36
C GLY A 130 -13.18 0.16 1.61
N VAL A 131 -12.41 0.26 2.69
CA VAL A 131 -12.76 -0.35 3.99
C VAL A 131 -14.02 0.26 4.58
N LEU A 132 -14.15 1.60 4.59
CA LEU A 132 -15.35 2.28 5.10
C LEU A 132 -16.62 1.82 4.35
N LYS A 133 -16.53 1.63 3.04
CA LYS A 133 -17.62 1.06 2.24
C LYS A 133 -17.99 -0.34 2.72
N ASP A 134 -17.01 -1.21 2.94
CA ASP A 134 -17.24 -2.59 3.35
C ASP A 134 -17.74 -2.69 4.80
N MET A 135 -17.40 -1.69 5.65
CA MET A 135 -17.97 -1.49 6.98
C MET A 135 -19.40 -0.89 6.95
N GLY A 136 -19.88 -0.47 5.77
CA GLY A 136 -21.24 0.12 5.60
C GLY A 136 -21.31 1.65 5.82
N ASP A 137 -20.17 2.31 6.08
CA ASP A 137 -20.11 3.78 6.18
C ASP A 137 -19.90 4.43 4.80
N GLY A 138 -20.95 4.40 3.98
CA GLY A 138 -20.93 4.99 2.65
C GLY A 138 -20.76 6.51 2.64
N PHE A 139 -21.11 7.20 3.74
CA PHE A 139 -20.93 8.65 3.84
C PHE A 139 -19.45 9.01 3.96
N SER A 140 -18.74 8.44 4.92
CA SER A 140 -17.32 8.68 5.11
C SER A 140 -16.50 8.17 3.92
N ALA A 141 -16.85 7.01 3.35
CA ALA A 141 -16.25 6.50 2.13
C ALA A 141 -16.32 7.50 0.96
N ARG A 142 -17.48 8.14 0.79
CA ARG A 142 -17.67 9.15 -0.26
C ARG A 142 -16.77 10.37 -0.03
N GLN A 143 -16.68 10.86 1.19
CA GLN A 143 -15.82 12.00 1.53
C GLN A 143 -14.34 11.70 1.23
N ALA A 144 -13.86 10.53 1.63
CA ALA A 144 -12.49 10.09 1.36
C ALA A 144 -12.20 9.98 -0.14
N LEU A 145 -13.15 9.45 -0.94
CA LEU A 145 -13.01 9.38 -2.39
C LEU A 145 -13.09 10.75 -3.07
N ASP A 146 -13.92 11.67 -2.58
CA ASP A 146 -13.97 13.03 -3.12
C ASP A 146 -12.64 13.76 -2.87
N TRP A 147 -12.03 13.57 -1.71
CA TRP A 147 -10.69 14.09 -1.41
C TRP A 147 -9.62 13.48 -2.32
N ALA A 148 -9.53 12.14 -2.39
CA ALA A 148 -8.58 11.45 -3.26
C ALA A 148 -8.74 11.89 -4.73
N LEU A 149 -9.98 12.02 -5.21
CA LEU A 149 -10.28 12.45 -6.57
C LEU A 149 -9.82 13.88 -6.85
N SER A 150 -9.98 14.80 -5.89
CA SER A 150 -9.50 16.17 -6.02
C SER A 150 -8.00 16.22 -6.21
N ILE A 151 -7.24 15.49 -5.38
CA ILE A 151 -5.78 15.44 -5.45
C ILE A 151 -5.33 14.80 -6.77
N TYR A 152 -5.86 13.63 -7.15
CA TYR A 152 -5.45 12.98 -8.39
C TYR A 152 -5.84 13.78 -9.64
N THR A 153 -6.95 14.50 -9.61
CA THR A 153 -7.33 15.38 -10.72
C THR A 153 -6.33 16.54 -10.88
N ALA A 154 -5.90 17.12 -9.76
CA ALA A 154 -4.94 18.21 -9.76
C ALA A 154 -3.52 17.77 -10.16
N THR A 155 -3.09 16.57 -9.72
CA THR A 155 -1.70 16.10 -9.89
C THR A 155 -1.48 15.27 -11.14
N LEU A 156 -2.44 14.43 -11.52
CA LEU A 156 -2.34 13.49 -12.65
C LEU A 156 -3.22 13.87 -13.84
N GLY A 157 -4.24 14.70 -13.60
CA GLY A 157 -5.26 15.05 -14.60
C GLY A 157 -6.46 14.08 -14.59
N ALA A 158 -7.61 14.57 -15.08
CA ALA A 158 -8.87 13.81 -15.09
C ALA A 158 -8.83 12.55 -15.95
N GLU A 159 -8.03 12.54 -17.02
CA GLU A 159 -7.92 11.43 -17.96
C GLU A 159 -6.98 10.31 -17.50
N HIS A 160 -6.22 10.52 -16.43
CA HIS A 160 -5.28 9.52 -15.92
C HIS A 160 -6.02 8.24 -15.46
N PRO A 161 -5.47 7.04 -15.70
CA PRO A 161 -6.11 5.77 -15.31
C PRO A 161 -6.47 5.70 -13.82
N THR A 162 -5.58 6.16 -12.93
CA THR A 162 -5.80 6.21 -11.48
C THR A 162 -6.97 7.14 -11.13
N THR A 163 -7.01 8.35 -11.69
CA THR A 163 -8.10 9.31 -11.47
C THR A 163 -9.44 8.70 -11.90
N LYS A 164 -9.47 8.07 -13.08
CA LYS A 164 -10.67 7.36 -13.56
C LYS A 164 -11.08 6.18 -12.68
N ALA A 165 -10.12 5.46 -12.09
CA ALA A 165 -10.41 4.37 -11.16
C ALA A 165 -11.08 4.88 -9.89
N VAL A 166 -10.53 5.94 -9.27
CA VAL A 166 -11.13 6.58 -8.09
C VAL A 166 -12.51 7.15 -8.38
N ALA A 167 -12.69 7.79 -9.56
CA ALA A 167 -14.00 8.29 -9.97
C ALA A 167 -15.05 7.17 -10.11
N ARG A 168 -14.65 5.98 -10.59
CA ARG A 168 -15.52 4.80 -10.64
C ARG A 168 -15.86 4.27 -9.24
N ASN A 169 -14.88 4.20 -8.34
CA ASN A 169 -15.11 3.80 -6.95
C ASN A 169 -16.13 4.72 -6.28
N ARG A 170 -15.99 6.02 -6.48
CA ARG A 170 -16.88 7.05 -5.97
C ARG A 170 -18.32 6.92 -6.54
N ALA A 171 -18.44 6.68 -7.84
CA ALA A 171 -19.75 6.48 -8.49
C ALA A 171 -20.47 5.21 -8.01
N GLY A 172 -19.72 4.18 -7.62
CA GLY A 172 -20.27 2.92 -7.09
C GLY A 172 -20.80 2.98 -5.65
N LEU A 173 -20.72 4.15 -4.97
CA LEU A 173 -21.31 4.41 -3.65
C LEU A 173 -22.70 5.06 -3.72
N GLY A 174 -23.27 5.20 -4.92
CA GLY A 174 -24.51 5.93 -5.19
C GLY A 174 -25.76 5.20 -4.86
#